data_38c18036074d32844aa5093b7212030b
#
_entry.id   38c18036074d32844aa5093b7212030b
#
_cell.length_a   1.000
_cell.length_b   1.000
_cell.length_c   1.000
_cell.angle_alpha   90.00
_cell.angle_beta   90.00
_cell.angle_gamma   90.00
#
_symmetry.space_group_name_H-M   'P 1'
#
loop_
_entity.id
_entity.type
_entity.pdbx_description
1 polymer ?
#
loop_
_entity_poly.entity_id
_entity_poly.type
_entity_poly.pdbx_seq_one_letter_code
_entity_poly.pdbx_strand_id
1 'polypeptide(L)'
;MKKIALCYDFDGTLCSGYMQNQQLIPDCKIDVGKFWKEVTNNSKSKKIDPTLSYLLLLENKMYEAKIEISKKNFNQYGKQLKLFNGVNDWFKRINKFGKKHNVKIEHYIISSGLTDMIEGCKFIKQINKVYACEYIYKNKRGIWQIGRAHV
;
A
#
# COMPACT_ATOMS: atom_id res chain seq x y z
N MET A 1 28.23 -3.72 16.30
CA MET A 1 26.78 -4.01 16.51
C MET A 1 26.27 -4.73 15.28
N LYS A 2 25.67 -5.92 15.44
CA LYS A 2 25.05 -6.65 14.35
C LYS A 2 23.80 -5.92 13.87
N LYS A 3 23.47 -6.03 12.57
CA LYS A 3 22.25 -5.50 11.98
C LYS A 3 21.37 -6.63 11.50
N ILE A 4 20.07 -6.51 11.71
CA ILE A 4 19.04 -7.42 11.19
C ILE A 4 18.01 -6.58 10.47
N ALA A 5 17.76 -6.90 9.19
CA ALA A 5 16.66 -6.34 8.41
C ALA A 5 15.44 -7.24 8.56
N LEU A 6 14.33 -6.66 8.99
CA LEU A 6 13.02 -7.31 9.01
C LEU A 6 12.20 -6.76 7.85
N CYS A 7 11.89 -7.63 6.89
CA CYS A 7 11.07 -7.31 5.74
C CYS A 7 9.65 -7.82 5.98
N TYR A 8 8.67 -6.95 5.83
CA TYR A 8 7.25 -7.24 6.04
C TYR A 8 6.50 -7.13 4.73
N ASP A 9 5.66 -8.10 4.45
CA ASP A 9 4.52 -7.87 3.57
C ASP A 9 3.49 -6.97 4.27
N PHE A 10 2.63 -6.31 3.52
CA PHE A 10 1.66 -5.37 4.10
C PHE A 10 0.26 -5.98 4.15
N ASP A 11 -0.29 -6.34 2.99
CA ASP A 11 -1.66 -6.83 2.85
C ASP A 11 -1.79 -8.25 3.40
N GLY A 12 -2.65 -8.47 4.40
CA GLY A 12 -2.78 -9.75 5.10
C GLY A 12 -1.70 -10.01 6.17
N THR A 13 -0.69 -9.13 6.30
CA THR A 13 0.40 -9.24 7.28
C THR A 13 0.37 -8.13 8.32
N LEU A 14 0.32 -6.87 7.90
CA LEU A 14 0.21 -5.71 8.80
C LEU A 14 -1.23 -5.20 8.88
N CYS A 15 -2.04 -5.41 7.84
CA CYS A 15 -3.48 -5.13 7.85
C CYS A 15 -4.28 -6.33 7.35
N SER A 16 -5.58 -6.36 7.66
CA SER A 16 -6.48 -7.43 7.21
C SER A 16 -6.86 -7.24 5.75
N GLY A 17 -6.60 -8.25 4.93
CA GLY A 17 -6.89 -8.24 3.50
C GLY A 17 -6.10 -7.17 2.75
N TYR A 18 -6.58 -6.80 1.57
CA TYR A 18 -5.95 -5.74 0.77
C TYR A 18 -6.31 -4.35 1.31
N MET A 19 -5.34 -3.45 1.40
CA MET A 19 -5.52 -2.08 1.92
C MET A 19 -6.60 -1.30 1.16
N GLN A 20 -6.70 -1.50 -0.15
CA GLN A 20 -7.67 -0.82 -1.00
C GLN A 20 -9.12 -1.22 -0.70
N ASN A 21 -9.33 -2.44 -0.17
CA ASN A 21 -10.66 -2.97 0.12
C ASN A 21 -11.34 -2.28 1.29
N GLN A 22 -10.57 -1.69 2.20
CA GLN A 22 -11.12 -1.18 3.45
C GLN A 22 -11.97 0.08 3.26
N GLN A 23 -11.55 0.99 2.36
CA GLN A 23 -12.25 2.25 2.12
C GLN A 23 -12.20 2.68 0.66
N LEU A 24 -11.04 2.60 0.00
CA LEU A 24 -10.81 3.20 -1.31
C LEU A 24 -11.72 2.62 -2.41
N ILE A 25 -11.79 1.29 -2.53
CA ILE A 25 -12.66 0.63 -3.51
C ILE A 25 -14.15 0.90 -3.21
N PRO A 26 -14.63 0.77 -1.96
CA PRO A 26 -16.00 1.17 -1.61
C PRO A 26 -16.33 2.63 -1.97
N ASP A 27 -15.44 3.57 -1.74
CA ASP A 27 -15.64 4.98 -2.08
C ASP A 27 -15.75 5.20 -3.61
N CYS A 28 -15.13 4.33 -4.42
CA CYS A 28 -15.34 4.28 -5.86
C CYS A 28 -16.72 3.73 -6.26
N LYS A 29 -17.62 3.46 -5.30
CA LYS A 29 -18.99 2.96 -5.53
C LYS A 29 -19.03 1.64 -6.30
N ILE A 30 -18.02 0.81 -6.15
CA ILE A 30 -17.97 -0.54 -6.71
C ILE A 30 -17.82 -1.57 -5.58
N ASP A 31 -18.51 -2.70 -5.74
CA ASP A 31 -18.34 -3.85 -4.86
C ASP A 31 -16.94 -4.43 -4.98
N VAL A 32 -16.31 -4.73 -3.83
CA VAL A 32 -14.93 -5.22 -3.77
C VAL A 32 -14.74 -6.51 -4.57
N GLY A 33 -15.68 -7.45 -4.49
CA GLY A 33 -15.62 -8.71 -5.23
C GLY A 33 -15.72 -8.49 -6.75
N LYS A 34 -16.61 -7.58 -7.17
CA LYS A 34 -16.74 -7.19 -8.59
C LYS A 34 -15.46 -6.53 -9.09
N PHE A 35 -14.86 -5.66 -8.31
CA PHE A 35 -13.59 -5.02 -8.65
C PHE A 35 -12.50 -6.06 -8.94
N TRP A 36 -12.24 -6.98 -8.01
CA TRP A 36 -11.17 -7.98 -8.17
C TRP A 36 -11.48 -9.01 -9.26
N LYS A 37 -12.75 -9.31 -9.50
CA LYS A 37 -13.17 -10.13 -10.64
C LYS A 37 -12.83 -9.43 -11.97
N GLU A 38 -13.09 -8.13 -12.07
CA GLU A 38 -12.77 -7.33 -13.25
C GLU A 38 -11.25 -7.24 -13.45
N VAL A 39 -10.45 -7.03 -12.38
CA VAL A 39 -8.98 -7.10 -12.42
C VAL A 39 -8.50 -8.41 -13.01
N THR A 40 -9.04 -9.53 -12.52
CA THR A 40 -8.66 -10.88 -12.98
C THR A 40 -9.00 -11.08 -14.47
N ASN A 41 -10.18 -10.66 -14.87
CA ASN A 41 -10.64 -10.77 -16.27
C ASN A 41 -9.76 -9.91 -17.20
N ASN A 42 -9.47 -8.67 -16.81
CA ASN A 42 -8.62 -7.77 -17.58
C ASN A 42 -7.19 -8.31 -17.69
N SER A 43 -6.63 -8.83 -16.58
CA SER A 43 -5.30 -9.45 -16.59
C SER A 43 -5.22 -10.61 -17.57
N LYS A 44 -6.20 -11.54 -17.52
CA LYS A 44 -6.23 -12.70 -18.41
C LYS A 44 -6.45 -12.33 -19.88
N SER A 45 -7.45 -11.50 -20.16
CA SER A 45 -7.84 -11.16 -21.53
C SER A 45 -6.78 -10.31 -22.25
N LYS A 46 -6.14 -9.40 -21.54
CA LYS A 46 -5.12 -8.49 -22.07
C LYS A 46 -3.69 -9.01 -21.89
N LYS A 47 -3.53 -10.17 -21.22
CA LYS A 47 -2.21 -10.77 -20.88
C LYS A 47 -1.27 -9.79 -20.16
N ILE A 48 -1.80 -9.03 -19.21
CA ILE A 48 -1.04 -8.08 -18.40
C ILE A 48 -0.90 -8.58 -16.95
N ASP A 49 0.13 -8.09 -16.27
CA ASP A 49 0.37 -8.41 -14.87
C ASP A 49 -0.84 -8.02 -13.99
N PRO A 50 -1.27 -8.86 -13.03
CA PRO A 50 -2.41 -8.56 -12.16
C PRO A 50 -2.26 -7.26 -11.37
N THR A 51 -1.05 -6.92 -10.93
CA THR A 51 -0.76 -5.69 -10.20
C THR A 51 -0.99 -4.46 -11.10
N LEU A 52 -0.49 -4.53 -12.34
CA LEU A 52 -0.73 -3.48 -13.33
C LEU A 52 -2.21 -3.37 -13.67
N SER A 53 -2.91 -4.52 -13.79
CA SER A 53 -4.35 -4.55 -14.05
C SER A 53 -5.16 -3.84 -12.97
N TYR A 54 -4.87 -4.11 -11.68
CA TYR A 54 -5.61 -3.45 -10.61
C TYR A 54 -5.30 -1.96 -10.51
N LEU A 55 -4.04 -1.55 -10.73
CA LEU A 55 -3.66 -0.13 -10.69
C LEU A 55 -4.39 0.68 -11.77
N LEU A 56 -4.43 0.15 -13.01
CA LEU A 56 -5.16 0.76 -14.10
C LEU A 56 -6.67 0.83 -13.84
N LEU A 57 -7.26 -0.26 -13.33
CA LEU A 57 -8.68 -0.28 -13.02
C LEU A 57 -9.02 0.67 -11.87
N LEU A 58 -8.20 0.70 -10.83
CA LEU A 58 -8.38 1.60 -9.68
C LEU A 58 -8.36 3.07 -10.12
N GLU A 59 -7.39 3.45 -10.95
CA GLU A 59 -7.30 4.79 -11.54
C GLU A 59 -8.59 5.17 -12.26
N ASN A 60 -9.08 4.30 -13.15
CA ASN A 60 -10.32 4.54 -13.88
C ASN A 60 -11.52 4.69 -12.94
N LYS A 61 -11.64 3.81 -11.92
CA LYS A 61 -12.75 3.86 -10.96
C LYS A 61 -12.71 5.10 -10.07
N MET A 62 -11.54 5.54 -9.65
CA MET A 62 -11.37 6.81 -8.94
C MET A 62 -11.77 8.00 -9.81
N TYR A 63 -11.38 8.00 -11.09
CA TYR A 63 -11.78 9.04 -12.03
C TYR A 63 -13.30 9.10 -12.22
N GLU A 64 -13.94 7.95 -12.47
CA GLU A 64 -15.40 7.83 -12.58
C GLU A 64 -16.13 8.32 -11.32
N ALA A 65 -15.58 8.02 -10.14
CA ALA A 65 -16.13 8.44 -8.85
C ALA A 65 -15.77 9.90 -8.47
N LYS A 66 -14.99 10.62 -9.29
CA LYS A 66 -14.48 11.96 -9.02
C LYS A 66 -13.63 12.03 -7.74
N ILE A 67 -12.90 10.97 -7.44
CA ILE A 67 -11.97 10.91 -6.32
C ILE A 67 -10.61 11.42 -6.81
N GLU A 68 -10.05 12.39 -6.10
CA GLU A 68 -8.74 12.94 -6.44
C GLU A 68 -7.64 11.88 -6.29
N ILE A 69 -6.86 11.69 -7.35
CA ILE A 69 -5.68 10.83 -7.35
C ILE A 69 -4.48 11.71 -6.99
N SER A 70 -4.13 11.72 -5.71
CA SER A 70 -3.01 12.51 -5.19
C SER A 70 -2.37 11.80 -4.00
N LYS A 71 -1.08 12.07 -3.79
CA LYS A 71 -0.35 11.58 -2.61
C LYS A 71 -1.08 11.93 -1.31
N LYS A 72 -1.58 13.14 -1.20
CA LYS A 72 -2.33 13.63 -0.02
C LYS A 72 -3.55 12.75 0.24
N ASN A 73 -4.32 12.44 -0.80
CA ASN A 73 -5.55 11.66 -0.67
C ASN A 73 -5.24 10.19 -0.31
N PHE A 74 -4.28 9.55 -0.99
CA PHE A 74 -3.87 8.19 -0.61
C PHE A 74 -3.33 8.12 0.82
N ASN A 75 -2.58 9.12 1.27
CA ASN A 75 -2.14 9.20 2.68
C ASN A 75 -3.34 9.29 3.64
N GLN A 76 -4.44 9.97 3.28
CA GLN A 76 -5.64 10.01 4.12
C GLN A 76 -6.30 8.63 4.23
N TYR A 77 -6.40 7.89 3.13
CA TYR A 77 -6.84 6.49 3.19
C TYR A 77 -5.91 5.65 4.07
N GLY A 78 -4.60 5.82 3.94
CA GLY A 78 -3.61 5.13 4.77
C GLY A 78 -3.77 5.38 6.27
N LYS A 79 -4.12 6.61 6.68
CA LYS A 79 -4.38 6.95 8.10
C LYS A 79 -5.58 6.21 8.70
N GLN A 80 -6.52 5.80 7.87
CA GLN A 80 -7.77 5.14 8.27
C GLN A 80 -7.67 3.61 8.25
N LEU A 81 -6.55 3.05 7.76
CA LEU A 81 -6.39 1.60 7.66
C LEU A 81 -6.48 0.93 9.03
N LYS A 82 -7.30 -0.10 9.09
CA LYS A 82 -7.40 -1.01 10.24
C LYS A 82 -6.25 -2.01 10.18
N LEU A 83 -5.26 -1.77 11.01
CA LEU A 83 -4.12 -2.67 11.17
C LEU A 83 -4.46 -3.80 12.14
N PHE A 84 -3.74 -4.91 12.05
CA PHE A 84 -3.85 -5.96 13.05
C PHE A 84 -3.44 -5.46 14.44
N ASN A 85 -4.03 -6.05 15.47
CA ASN A 85 -3.73 -5.71 16.86
C ASN A 85 -2.23 -5.85 17.15
N GLY A 86 -1.67 -4.83 17.81
CA GLY A 86 -0.26 -4.81 18.19
C GLY A 86 0.71 -4.30 17.14
N VAL A 87 0.30 -4.12 15.86
CA VAL A 87 1.19 -3.62 14.79
C VAL A 87 1.78 -2.26 15.12
N ASN A 88 0.97 -1.33 15.64
CA ASN A 88 1.43 0.02 15.98
C ASN A 88 2.57 0.05 17.03
N ASP A 89 2.60 -0.94 17.91
CA ASP A 89 3.61 -1.05 18.99
C ASP A 89 4.74 -2.02 18.67
N TRP A 90 4.54 -2.88 17.67
CA TRP A 90 5.49 -3.93 17.29
C TRP A 90 6.88 -3.37 17.04
N PHE A 91 6.99 -2.36 16.20
CA PHE A 91 8.27 -1.78 15.77
C PHE A 91 9.08 -1.22 16.95
N LYS A 92 8.41 -0.54 17.89
CA LYS A 92 9.05 -0.04 19.11
C LYS A 92 9.50 -1.17 20.02
N ARG A 93 8.66 -2.20 20.18
CA ARG A 93 8.98 -3.35 21.05
C ARG A 93 10.18 -4.12 20.54
N ILE A 94 10.19 -4.46 19.24
CA ILE A 94 11.29 -5.22 18.64
C ILE A 94 12.60 -4.43 18.60
N ASN A 95 12.54 -3.12 18.36
CA ASN A 95 13.70 -2.23 18.46
C ASN A 95 14.29 -2.20 19.89
N LYS A 96 13.41 -2.14 20.90
CA LYS A 96 13.85 -2.20 22.30
C LYS A 96 14.50 -3.55 22.65
N PHE A 97 13.94 -4.64 22.15
CA PHE A 97 14.50 -5.97 22.29
C PHE A 97 15.88 -6.06 21.63
N GLY A 98 15.99 -5.63 20.37
CA GLY A 98 17.26 -5.62 19.63
C GLY A 98 18.38 -4.86 20.39
N LYS A 99 18.05 -3.68 20.90
CA LYS A 99 19.00 -2.88 21.70
C LYS A 99 19.54 -3.62 22.93
N LYS A 100 18.68 -4.36 23.64
CA LYS A 100 19.09 -5.18 24.79
C LYS A 100 20.10 -6.28 24.43
N HIS A 101 20.08 -6.74 23.19
CA HIS A 101 20.94 -7.82 22.68
C HIS A 101 22.08 -7.29 21.78
N ASN A 102 22.34 -5.97 21.80
CA ASN A 102 23.36 -5.31 20.97
C ASN A 102 23.15 -5.56 19.46
N VAL A 103 21.88 -5.54 19.03
CA VAL A 103 21.46 -5.71 17.64
C VAL A 103 20.68 -4.47 17.19
N LYS A 104 21.03 -3.91 16.02
CA LYS A 104 20.24 -2.90 15.34
C LYS A 104 19.21 -3.59 14.46
N ILE A 105 17.93 -3.29 14.71
CA ILE A 105 16.83 -3.76 13.83
C ILE A 105 16.54 -2.66 12.81
N GLU A 106 16.40 -3.06 11.56
CA GLU A 106 15.96 -2.20 10.46
C GLU A 106 14.67 -2.78 9.87
N HIS A 107 13.70 -1.92 9.56
CA HIS A 107 12.37 -2.34 9.12
C HIS A 107 12.14 -1.93 7.68
N TYR A 108 11.69 -2.87 6.86
CA TYR A 108 11.39 -2.68 5.45
C TYR A 108 10.01 -3.24 5.13
N ILE A 109 9.24 -2.55 4.30
CA ILE A 109 7.98 -3.06 3.79
C ILE A 109 8.16 -3.37 2.31
N ILE A 110 7.72 -4.56 1.87
CA ILE A 110 7.71 -4.99 0.48
C ILE A 110 6.28 -5.40 0.15
N SER A 111 5.63 -4.70 -0.76
CA SER A 111 4.20 -4.86 -1.05
C SER A 111 3.86 -4.59 -2.50
N SER A 112 2.85 -5.27 -3.03
CA SER A 112 2.20 -4.89 -4.29
C SER A 112 1.12 -3.80 -4.12
N GLY A 113 0.88 -3.35 -2.88
CA GLY A 113 -0.03 -2.25 -2.57
C GLY A 113 0.57 -0.87 -2.87
N LEU A 114 -0.08 0.19 -2.42
CA LEU A 114 0.29 1.57 -2.73
C LEU A 114 1.19 2.18 -1.64
N THR A 115 2.39 2.62 -2.04
CA THR A 115 3.36 3.31 -1.17
C THR A 115 2.70 4.45 -0.39
N ASP A 116 1.95 5.32 -1.05
CA ASP A 116 1.37 6.49 -0.42
C ASP A 116 0.28 6.14 0.61
N MET A 117 -0.42 5.01 0.46
CA MET A 117 -1.32 4.52 1.50
C MET A 117 -0.52 3.99 2.71
N ILE A 118 0.55 3.25 2.48
CA ILE A 118 1.44 2.73 3.55
C ILE A 118 2.08 3.90 4.30
N GLU A 119 2.53 4.94 3.60
CA GLU A 119 3.10 6.15 4.19
C GLU A 119 2.12 6.93 5.06
N GLY A 120 0.82 6.76 4.86
CA GLY A 120 -0.22 7.31 5.73
C GLY A 120 -0.31 6.66 7.11
N CYS A 121 0.24 5.45 7.30
CA CYS A 121 0.14 4.72 8.56
C CYS A 121 0.92 5.37 9.71
N LYS A 122 0.37 5.28 10.93
CA LYS A 122 0.98 5.91 12.14
C LYS A 122 2.39 5.40 12.44
N PHE A 123 2.68 4.15 12.11
CA PHE A 123 3.97 3.52 12.39
C PHE A 123 5.07 3.89 11.37
N ILE A 124 4.75 4.62 10.31
CA ILE A 124 5.67 4.86 9.17
C ILE A 124 7.05 5.42 9.59
N LYS A 125 7.09 6.22 10.64
CA LYS A 125 8.33 6.77 11.19
C LYS A 125 9.30 5.72 11.74
N GLN A 126 8.84 4.47 11.92
CA GLN A 126 9.66 3.34 12.36
C GLN A 126 10.24 2.54 11.19
N ILE A 127 9.77 2.82 9.97
CA ILE A 127 10.14 2.09 8.76
C ILE A 127 11.33 2.77 8.09
N ASN A 128 12.35 1.99 7.76
CA ASN A 128 13.54 2.47 7.06
C ASN A 128 13.24 2.75 5.60
N LYS A 129 12.49 1.85 4.93
CA LYS A 129 12.07 2.06 3.55
C LYS A 129 10.85 1.20 3.20
N VAL A 130 9.99 1.75 2.34
CA VAL A 130 8.87 1.06 1.70
C VAL A 130 9.24 0.79 0.25
N TYR A 131 9.03 -0.44 -0.19
CA TYR A 131 9.11 -0.89 -1.58
C TYR A 131 7.72 -1.36 -1.97
N ALA A 132 6.97 -0.50 -2.66
CA ALA A 132 5.61 -0.78 -3.09
C ALA A 132 5.30 -0.05 -4.39
N CYS A 133 4.08 -0.24 -4.92
CA CYS A 133 3.66 0.44 -6.14
C CYS A 133 3.43 1.93 -5.91
N GLU A 134 3.67 2.72 -6.94
CA GLU A 134 3.54 4.18 -6.90
C GLU A 134 2.79 4.68 -8.13
N TYR A 135 1.96 5.71 -7.95
CA TYR A 135 1.54 6.56 -9.06
C TYR A 135 2.51 7.72 -9.23
N ILE A 136 2.83 8.07 -10.47
CA ILE A 136 3.57 9.30 -10.78
C ILE A 136 2.56 10.42 -10.97
N TYR A 137 2.62 11.42 -10.09
CA TYR A 137 1.75 12.59 -10.15
C TYR A 137 2.36 13.64 -11.07
N LYS A 138 1.75 13.89 -12.24
CA LYS A 138 2.16 15.00 -13.11
C LYS A 138 1.50 16.31 -12.69
N ASN A 139 2.28 17.39 -12.66
CA ASN A 139 1.84 18.73 -12.32
C ASN A 139 0.62 19.18 -13.15
N LYS A 140 -0.39 19.66 -12.47
CA LYS A 140 -1.49 20.56 -12.88
C LYS A 140 -2.38 20.21 -14.09
N ARG A 141 -2.18 19.15 -14.87
CA ARG A 141 -3.01 18.79 -16.02
C ARG A 141 -3.49 17.34 -16.05
N GLY A 142 -3.55 16.69 -14.92
CA GLY A 142 -4.37 15.47 -14.74
C GLY A 142 -4.00 14.23 -15.57
N ILE A 143 -2.77 14.06 -16.00
CA ILE A 143 -2.33 12.83 -16.65
C ILE A 143 -1.48 12.04 -15.65
N TRP A 144 -2.00 10.89 -15.25
CA TRP A 144 -1.36 9.94 -14.34
C TRP A 144 -0.48 8.99 -15.14
N GLN A 145 0.60 8.57 -14.56
CA GLN A 145 1.33 7.40 -15.03
C GLN A 145 1.54 6.48 -13.83
N ILE A 146 1.34 5.19 -14.06
CA ILE A 146 1.72 4.16 -13.09
C ILE A 146 3.24 4.19 -13.01
N GLY A 147 3.78 4.56 -11.88
CA GLY A 147 5.20 4.74 -11.71
C GLY A 147 5.86 3.45 -11.45
N ARG A 148 6.11 2.77 -10.54
CA ARG A 148 6.86 1.52 -10.36
C ARG A 148 6.00 0.47 -9.69
N ALA A 149 5.85 -0.70 -10.32
CA ALA A 149 5.66 -1.93 -9.58
C ALA A 149 7.07 -2.36 -9.16
N HIS A 150 7.38 -2.30 -7.87
CA HIS A 150 8.60 -2.91 -7.39
C HIS A 150 8.33 -4.41 -7.22
N VAL A 151 8.94 -5.18 -8.06
CA VAL A 151 9.13 -6.60 -7.85
C VAL A 151 10.46 -6.79 -7.13
#